data_36b103cf1c556124bef35c26958b996e
#
_entry.id   36b103cf1c556124bef35c26958b996e
#
_cell.length_a   1.000
_cell.length_b   1.000
_cell.length_c   1.000
_cell.angle_alpha   90.00
_cell.angle_beta   90.00
_cell.angle_gamma   90.00
#
_symmetry.space_group_name_H-M   'P 1'
#
loop_
_entity.id
_entity.type
_entity.pdbx_description
1 polymer ?
#
loop_
_entity_poly.entity_id
_entity_poly.type
_entity_poly.pdbx_seq_one_letter_code
_entity_poly.pdbx_strand_id
1 'polypeptide(L)'
;MTIVESIKCVLQQNNDGLTSKQIYDEIIRQGLYSFGAENPVGVVNAQLRRRCIGLDFPTAYPIKFFEIAGYEGKKIKFRLISTENTATIITAPKTTDISELLPEEKIKAALQEHLQNIRQQVFDSVLNNSPEFFEHLVVDLLLKMGY
;
A
#
# COMPACT_ATOMS: atom_id res chain seq x y z
N MET A 1 -3.84 0.56 -2.60
CA MET A 1 -2.64 -0.15 -3.09
C MET A 1 -1.45 0.32 -2.29
N THR A 2 -0.60 -0.58 -1.83
CA THR A 2 0.62 -0.23 -1.08
C THR A 2 1.75 0.15 -2.04
N ILE A 3 2.78 0.85 -1.52
CA ILE A 3 3.93 1.22 -2.34
C ILE A 3 4.65 -0.01 -2.92
N VAL A 4 4.72 -1.11 -2.16
CA VAL A 4 5.37 -2.36 -2.61
C VAL A 4 4.58 -3.02 -3.73
N GLU A 5 3.26 -3.02 -3.66
CA GLU A 5 2.39 -3.52 -4.74
C GLU A 5 2.52 -2.67 -6.01
N SER A 6 2.59 -1.35 -5.86
CA SER A 6 2.82 -0.44 -6.99
C SER A 6 4.16 -0.69 -7.68
N ILE A 7 5.22 -0.90 -6.89
CA ILE A 7 6.54 -1.27 -7.40
C ILE A 7 6.49 -2.62 -8.14
N LYS A 8 5.83 -3.63 -7.56
CA LYS A 8 5.67 -4.94 -8.20
C LYS A 8 4.93 -4.82 -9.52
N CYS A 9 3.85 -4.06 -9.57
CA CYS A 9 3.04 -3.86 -10.77
C CYS A 9 3.87 -3.23 -11.91
N VAL A 10 4.66 -2.21 -11.62
CA VAL A 10 5.55 -1.57 -12.59
C VAL A 10 6.63 -2.52 -13.08
N LEU A 11 7.25 -3.29 -12.20
CA LEU A 11 8.31 -4.23 -12.55
C LEU A 11 7.80 -5.47 -13.31
N GLN A 12 6.53 -5.86 -13.10
CA GLN A 12 5.90 -6.92 -13.92
C GLN A 12 5.76 -6.53 -15.40
N GLN A 13 5.60 -5.25 -15.67
CA GLN A 13 5.48 -4.72 -17.03
C GLN A 13 6.84 -4.50 -17.69
N ASN A 14 7.93 -4.49 -16.90
CA ASN A 14 9.28 -4.14 -17.35
C ASN A 14 10.32 -5.15 -16.87
N ASN A 15 10.48 -6.26 -17.60
CA ASN A 15 11.38 -7.35 -17.26
C ASN A 15 12.87 -6.99 -17.35
N ASP A 16 13.23 -5.95 -18.08
CA ASP A 16 14.63 -5.51 -18.27
C ASP A 16 15.25 -4.84 -17.04
N GLY A 17 14.43 -4.62 -16.01
CA GLY A 17 14.84 -3.94 -14.79
C GLY A 17 14.84 -2.42 -14.91
N LEU A 18 14.42 -1.76 -13.85
CA LEU A 18 14.31 -0.31 -13.77
C LEU A 18 15.08 0.25 -12.56
N THR A 19 15.56 1.48 -12.70
CA THR A 19 16.11 2.24 -11.57
C THR A 19 14.98 2.76 -10.68
N SER A 20 15.29 3.07 -9.42
CA SER A 20 14.31 3.62 -8.47
C SER A 20 13.62 4.88 -8.98
N LYS A 21 14.31 5.72 -9.76
CA LYS A 21 13.70 6.91 -10.38
C LYS A 21 12.71 6.54 -11.48
N GLN A 22 13.09 5.64 -12.37
CA GLN A 22 12.20 5.17 -13.44
C GLN A 22 10.94 4.48 -12.88
N ILE A 23 11.10 3.69 -11.81
CA ILE A 23 9.97 3.07 -11.11
C ILE A 23 9.05 4.15 -10.52
N TYR A 24 9.60 5.17 -9.88
CA TYR A 24 8.82 6.28 -9.35
C TYR A 24 8.05 7.00 -10.46
N ASP A 25 8.72 7.38 -11.54
CA ASP A 25 8.11 8.08 -12.67
C ASP A 25 6.95 7.27 -13.28
N GLU A 26 7.12 5.95 -13.36
CA GLU A 26 6.10 5.04 -13.85
C GLU A 26 4.90 4.89 -12.89
N ILE A 27 5.15 4.81 -11.59
CA ILE A 27 4.09 4.79 -10.56
C ILE A 27 3.22 6.05 -10.64
N ILE A 28 3.85 7.21 -10.81
CA ILE A 28 3.13 8.48 -10.96
C ILE A 28 2.37 8.54 -12.28
N ARG A 29 2.98 8.10 -13.37
CA ARG A 29 2.34 8.06 -14.70
C ARG A 29 1.08 7.21 -14.72
N GLN A 30 1.12 6.06 -14.03
CA GLN A 30 -0.01 5.14 -13.94
C GLN A 30 -0.99 5.48 -12.81
N GLY A 31 -0.67 6.45 -11.96
CA GLY A 31 -1.50 6.83 -10.82
C GLY A 31 -1.68 5.75 -9.76
N LEU A 32 -0.70 4.83 -9.63
CA LEU A 32 -0.79 3.65 -8.76
C LEU A 32 -0.64 4.00 -7.28
N TYR A 33 0.12 5.04 -6.97
CA TYR A 33 0.38 5.47 -5.60
C TYR A 33 0.62 6.97 -5.51
N SER A 34 0.13 7.60 -4.45
CA SER A 34 0.35 9.02 -4.16
C SER A 34 1.35 9.15 -3.00
N PHE A 35 2.47 9.81 -3.26
CA PHE A 35 3.52 10.03 -2.27
C PHE A 35 3.30 11.32 -1.49
N GLY A 36 3.37 11.24 -0.15
CA GLY A 36 3.37 12.40 0.74
C GLY A 36 4.76 12.79 1.25
N ALA A 37 5.82 12.11 0.82
CA ALA A 37 7.18 12.34 1.28
C ALA A 37 7.90 13.41 0.44
N GLU A 38 8.81 14.18 1.06
CA GLU A 38 9.66 15.16 0.36
C GLU A 38 10.59 14.50 -0.68
N ASN A 39 11.05 13.27 -0.41
CA ASN A 39 11.90 12.52 -1.33
C ASN A 39 11.28 11.17 -1.69
N PRO A 40 10.30 11.14 -2.60
CA PRO A 40 9.60 9.92 -2.95
C PRO A 40 10.50 8.89 -3.65
N VAL A 41 11.46 9.32 -4.46
CA VAL A 41 12.44 8.42 -5.10
C VAL A 41 13.30 7.71 -4.05
N GLY A 42 13.67 8.41 -2.99
CA GLY A 42 14.38 7.84 -1.84
C GLY A 42 13.54 6.77 -1.12
N VAL A 43 12.25 6.99 -0.99
CA VAL A 43 11.31 6.03 -0.40
C VAL A 43 11.22 4.76 -1.26
N VAL A 44 11.05 4.91 -2.57
CA VAL A 44 11.03 3.78 -3.52
C VAL A 44 12.34 2.99 -3.44
N ASN A 45 13.49 3.67 -3.46
CA ASN A 45 14.80 3.03 -3.35
C ASN A 45 14.97 2.28 -2.03
N ALA A 46 14.52 2.84 -0.91
CA ALA A 46 14.58 2.18 0.39
C ALA A 46 13.74 0.89 0.42
N GLN A 47 12.52 0.91 -0.16
CA GLN A 47 11.67 -0.28 -0.24
C GLN A 47 12.26 -1.37 -1.14
N LEU A 48 12.83 -0.98 -2.28
CA LEU A 48 13.53 -1.90 -3.18
C LEU A 48 14.72 -2.57 -2.48
N ARG A 49 15.60 -1.79 -1.86
CA ARG A 49 16.80 -2.31 -1.19
C ARG A 49 16.47 -3.23 -0.02
N ARG A 50 15.47 -2.89 0.80
CA ARG A 50 15.05 -3.71 1.95
C ARG A 50 14.55 -5.10 1.54
N ARG A 51 13.98 -5.22 0.33
CA ARG A 51 13.38 -6.46 -0.19
C ARG A 51 14.12 -7.02 -1.40
N CYS A 52 15.38 -6.62 -1.62
CA CYS A 52 16.24 -7.11 -2.69
C CYS A 52 17.10 -8.26 -2.23
N ILE A 53 17.26 -9.29 -3.09
CA ILE A 53 18.25 -10.35 -2.87
C ILE A 53 19.66 -9.78 -3.04
N GLY A 54 20.58 -10.21 -2.19
CA GLY A 54 21.98 -9.77 -2.23
C GLY A 54 22.27 -8.44 -1.56
N LEU A 55 21.26 -7.81 -0.96
CA LEU A 55 21.41 -6.62 -0.13
C LEU A 55 20.92 -6.93 1.29
N ASP A 56 21.79 -7.44 2.12
CA ASP A 56 21.48 -7.75 3.52
C ASP A 56 22.10 -6.70 4.45
N PHE A 57 21.24 -6.08 5.25
CA PHE A 57 21.60 -5.09 6.25
C PHE A 57 20.57 -5.14 7.39
N PRO A 58 20.84 -4.56 8.58
CA PRO A 58 20.01 -4.76 9.78
C PRO A 58 18.52 -4.45 9.64
N THR A 59 18.15 -3.58 8.69
CA THR A 59 16.74 -3.22 8.42
C THR A 59 16.17 -3.89 7.17
N ALA A 60 16.86 -4.92 6.63
CA ALA A 60 16.35 -5.69 5.51
C ALA A 60 15.20 -6.60 5.95
N TYR A 61 14.19 -6.74 5.09
CA TYR A 61 13.08 -7.66 5.35
C TYR A 61 13.47 -9.10 5.02
N PRO A 62 12.95 -10.08 5.77
CA PRO A 62 13.22 -11.50 5.51
C PRO A 62 12.65 -11.97 4.17
N ILE A 63 11.51 -11.40 3.76
CA ILE A 63 10.86 -11.73 2.49
C ILE A 63 11.39 -10.82 1.39
N LYS A 64 11.97 -11.42 0.36
CA LYS A 64 12.57 -10.72 -0.78
C LYS A 64 11.69 -10.88 -2.01
N PHE A 65 11.49 -9.79 -2.74
CA PHE A 65 10.68 -9.74 -3.96
C PHE A 65 11.46 -9.27 -5.18
N PHE A 66 12.60 -8.64 -4.95
CA PHE A 66 13.37 -7.98 -5.98
C PHE A 66 14.78 -8.56 -6.07
N GLU A 67 15.36 -8.48 -7.24
CA GLU A 67 16.77 -8.81 -7.48
C GLU A 67 17.44 -7.69 -8.29
N ILE A 68 18.77 -7.67 -8.29
CA ILE A 68 19.55 -6.72 -9.07
C ILE A 68 19.59 -7.22 -10.51
N ALA A 69 18.99 -6.45 -11.42
CA ALA A 69 19.05 -6.74 -12.86
C ALA A 69 20.34 -6.25 -13.51
N GLY A 70 20.98 -5.25 -12.92
CA GLY A 70 22.19 -4.64 -13.45
C GLY A 70 22.43 -3.25 -12.88
N TYR A 71 23.33 -2.53 -13.53
CA TYR A 71 23.70 -1.17 -13.15
C TYR A 71 23.57 -0.23 -14.35
N GLU A 72 23.07 0.97 -14.09
CA GLU A 72 23.06 2.08 -15.03
C GLU A 72 23.96 3.19 -14.47
N GLY A 73 25.23 3.17 -14.85
CA GLY A 73 26.27 3.99 -14.22
C GLY A 73 26.43 3.65 -12.73
N LYS A 74 26.10 4.60 -11.86
CA LYS A 74 26.14 4.41 -10.39
C LYS A 74 24.79 3.97 -9.79
N LYS A 75 23.76 3.78 -10.60
CA LYS A 75 22.41 3.43 -10.15
C LYS A 75 22.16 1.95 -10.34
N ILE A 76 21.51 1.34 -9.36
CA ILE A 76 21.12 -0.07 -9.41
C ILE A 76 19.78 -0.17 -10.16
N LYS A 77 19.69 -1.12 -11.08
CA LYS A 77 18.45 -1.56 -11.71
C LYS A 77 17.90 -2.75 -10.94
N PHE A 78 16.63 -2.71 -10.66
CA PHE A 78 15.89 -3.75 -9.94
C PHE A 78 14.89 -4.42 -10.87
N ARG A 79 14.70 -5.72 -10.71
CA ARG A 79 13.63 -6.48 -11.36
C ARG A 79 12.93 -7.38 -10.33
N LEU A 80 11.76 -7.89 -10.70
CA LEU A 80 11.11 -8.93 -9.91
C LEU A 80 11.87 -10.25 -10.01
N ILE A 81 11.88 -10.99 -8.91
CA ILE A 81 12.41 -12.36 -8.90
C ILE A 81 11.50 -13.20 -9.80
N SER A 82 12.10 -13.79 -10.85
CA SER A 82 11.38 -14.73 -11.72
C SER A 82 11.05 -16.00 -10.95
N THR A 83 9.80 -16.40 -10.97
CA THR A 83 9.24 -17.52 -10.19
C THR A 83 9.78 -18.90 -10.60
N GLU A 84 10.68 -18.97 -11.56
CA GLU A 84 11.21 -20.26 -12.04
C GLU A 84 12.23 -20.91 -11.09
N ASN A 85 12.76 -20.21 -10.08
CA ASN A 85 13.81 -20.71 -9.20
C ASN A 85 13.48 -20.69 -7.71
N THR A 86 12.22 -20.56 -7.33
CA THR A 86 11.89 -20.61 -5.90
C THR A 86 10.63 -21.42 -5.64
N ALA A 87 10.79 -22.72 -5.71
CA ALA A 87 9.89 -23.66 -5.02
C ALA A 87 10.19 -23.57 -3.52
N THR A 88 9.91 -22.46 -2.92
CA THR A 88 9.68 -22.38 -1.46
C THR A 88 9.16 -20.98 -1.14
N ILE A 89 8.00 -20.96 -0.61
CA ILE A 89 7.27 -19.86 -0.03
C ILE A 89 6.22 -19.28 -0.93
N ILE A 90 5.18 -19.86 -0.79
CA ILE A 90 4.07 -19.80 -0.67
C ILE A 90 2.89 -19.47 -0.29
N THR A 91 1.86 -19.72 -0.44
CA THR A 91 0.46 -19.56 0.07
C THR A 91 0.19 -18.20 0.69
N ALA A 92 -0.49 -17.43 -0.11
CA ALA A 92 -1.32 -16.35 0.42
C ALA A 92 -2.23 -16.85 1.53
N PRO A 93 -2.48 -16.03 2.55
CA PRO A 93 -3.77 -15.38 2.53
C PRO A 93 -3.64 -13.85 2.64
N LYS A 94 -4.62 -13.17 2.13
CA LYS A 94 -4.86 -11.74 2.27
C LYS A 94 -4.95 -11.33 3.74
N THR A 95 -3.81 -11.17 4.36
CA THR A 95 -3.66 -10.30 5.52
C THR A 95 -2.49 -9.41 5.17
N THR A 96 -2.78 -8.19 4.87
CA THR A 96 -1.78 -7.13 4.72
C THR A 96 -1.06 -7.08 6.05
N ASP A 97 0.15 -7.63 6.09
CA ASP A 97 0.95 -7.65 7.32
C ASP A 97 1.25 -6.18 7.65
N ILE A 98 0.63 -5.68 8.71
CA ILE A 98 0.70 -4.28 9.14
C ILE A 98 2.16 -3.86 9.39
N SER A 99 3.06 -4.84 9.57
CA SER A 99 4.50 -4.61 9.71
C SER A 99 5.19 -4.13 8.43
N GLU A 100 4.61 -4.42 7.24
CA GLU A 100 5.19 -4.07 5.94
C GLU A 100 4.81 -2.70 5.40
N LEU A 101 3.81 -2.06 6.00
CA LEU A 101 3.29 -0.77 5.59
C LEU A 101 4.24 0.38 5.99
N LEU A 102 4.34 1.38 5.14
CA LEU A 102 4.95 2.65 5.52
C LEU A 102 4.16 3.31 6.66
N PRO A 103 4.79 4.17 7.48
CA PRO A 103 4.08 4.88 8.55
C PRO A 103 2.83 5.62 8.07
N GLU A 104 2.89 6.23 6.89
CA GLU A 104 1.77 6.92 6.27
C GLU A 104 0.63 5.96 5.86
N GLU A 105 0.97 4.79 5.37
CA GLU A 105 0.02 3.74 5.02
C GLU A 105 -0.66 3.16 6.26
N LYS A 106 0.10 3.01 7.36
CA LYS A 106 -0.44 2.59 8.66
C LYS A 106 -1.44 3.61 9.20
N ILE A 107 -1.14 4.89 9.09
CA ILE A 107 -2.06 5.97 9.53
C ILE A 107 -3.34 5.94 8.69
N LYS A 108 -3.23 5.81 7.37
CA LYS A 108 -4.40 5.71 6.48
C LYS A 108 -5.25 4.48 6.79
N ALA A 109 -4.63 3.32 6.99
CA ALA A 109 -5.33 2.09 7.32
C ALA A 109 -6.04 2.20 8.68
N ALA A 110 -5.37 2.72 9.70
CA ALA A 110 -5.94 2.94 11.02
C ALA A 110 -7.11 3.95 10.98
N LEU A 111 -6.99 5.01 10.18
CA LEU A 111 -8.05 5.98 10.00
C LEU A 111 -9.27 5.36 9.31
N GLN A 112 -9.07 4.56 8.27
CA GLN A 112 -10.16 3.87 7.58
C GLN A 112 -10.86 2.87 8.49
N GLU A 113 -10.10 2.09 9.26
CA GLU A 113 -10.64 1.16 10.24
C GLU A 113 -11.46 1.90 11.30
N HIS A 114 -10.93 2.99 11.83
CA HIS A 114 -11.63 3.82 12.80
C HIS A 114 -12.96 4.40 12.25
N LEU A 115 -12.93 4.91 11.01
CA LEU A 115 -14.13 5.41 10.34
C LEU A 115 -15.18 4.31 10.10
N GLN A 116 -14.74 3.10 9.74
CA GLN A 116 -15.65 1.96 9.59
C GLN A 116 -16.28 1.56 10.94
N ASN A 117 -15.47 1.53 12.00
CA ASN A 117 -15.95 1.24 13.34
C ASN A 117 -16.98 2.28 13.82
N ILE A 118 -16.73 3.58 13.57
CA ILE A 118 -17.69 4.64 13.90
C ILE A 118 -18.99 4.46 13.09
N ARG A 119 -18.89 4.20 11.78
CA ARG A 119 -20.06 3.95 10.94
C ARG A 119 -20.89 2.79 11.46
N GLN A 120 -20.23 1.69 11.84
CA GLN A 120 -20.93 0.54 12.38
C GLN A 120 -21.58 0.86 13.73
N GLN A 121 -20.88 1.56 14.63
CA GLN A 121 -21.46 1.99 15.90
C GLN A 121 -22.68 2.90 15.74
N VAL A 122 -22.60 3.86 14.82
CA VAL A 122 -23.73 4.73 14.50
C VAL A 122 -24.88 3.93 13.92
N PHE A 123 -24.62 3.03 13.00
CA PHE A 123 -25.63 2.17 12.40
C PHE A 123 -26.32 1.27 13.45
N ASP A 124 -25.53 0.62 14.30
CA ASP A 124 -26.03 -0.23 15.38
C ASP A 124 -26.82 0.60 16.40
N SER A 125 -26.36 1.82 16.69
CA SER A 125 -27.09 2.74 17.58
C SER A 125 -28.44 3.13 17.00
N VAL A 126 -28.53 3.37 15.69
CA VAL A 126 -29.81 3.68 15.03
C VAL A 126 -30.74 2.48 15.02
N LEU A 127 -30.22 1.28 14.73
CA LEU A 127 -31.03 0.06 14.67
C LEU A 127 -31.54 -0.41 16.03
N ASN A 128 -30.79 -0.15 17.11
CA ASN A 128 -31.14 -0.57 18.46
C ASN A 128 -32.05 0.43 19.18
N ASN A 129 -32.38 1.56 18.57
CA ASN A 129 -33.30 2.52 19.10
C ASN A 129 -34.75 2.25 18.66
N SER A 130 -35.72 2.94 19.31
CA SER A 130 -37.11 2.80 18.97
C SER A 130 -37.44 3.30 17.55
N PRO A 131 -38.49 2.80 16.89
CA PRO A 131 -38.95 3.30 15.60
C PRO A 131 -39.24 4.81 15.60
N GLU A 132 -39.77 5.34 16.70
CA GLU A 132 -40.02 6.76 16.88
C GLU A 132 -38.74 7.60 16.82
N PHE A 133 -37.65 7.09 17.40
CA PHE A 133 -36.32 7.72 17.30
C PHE A 133 -35.87 7.82 15.84
N PHE A 134 -36.05 6.76 15.07
CA PHE A 134 -35.70 6.76 13.66
C PHE A 134 -36.50 7.78 12.85
N GLU A 135 -37.81 7.88 13.09
CA GLU A 135 -38.65 8.86 12.42
C GLU A 135 -38.20 10.29 12.72
N HIS A 136 -37.96 10.62 14.00
CA HIS A 136 -37.42 11.92 14.38
C HIS A 136 -36.06 12.20 13.76
N LEU A 137 -35.16 11.22 13.75
CA LEU A 137 -33.84 11.36 13.16
C LEU A 137 -33.91 11.68 11.67
N VAL A 138 -34.81 11.02 10.93
CA VAL A 138 -34.98 11.26 9.48
C VAL A 138 -35.55 12.66 9.24
N VAL A 139 -36.54 13.09 10.01
CA VAL A 139 -37.12 14.44 9.91
C VAL A 139 -36.07 15.52 10.20
N ASP A 140 -35.31 15.37 11.27
CA ASP A 140 -34.25 16.31 11.64
C ASP A 140 -33.15 16.38 10.58
N LEU A 141 -32.80 15.23 9.99
CA LEU A 141 -31.83 15.16 8.91
C LEU A 141 -32.31 15.92 7.67
N LEU A 142 -33.57 15.70 7.26
CA LEU A 142 -34.17 16.37 6.11
C LEU A 142 -34.22 17.88 6.32
N LEU A 143 -34.65 18.32 7.51
CA LEU A 143 -34.69 19.76 7.84
C LEU A 143 -33.30 20.41 7.79
N LYS A 144 -32.26 19.72 8.27
CA LYS A 144 -30.85 20.20 8.19
C LYS A 144 -30.31 20.20 6.78
N MET A 145 -30.77 19.32 5.91
CA MET A 145 -30.43 19.31 4.48
C MET A 145 -31.15 20.37 3.66
N GLY A 146 -32.15 21.09 4.28
CA GLY A 146 -32.84 22.18 3.63
C GLY A 146 -34.10 21.80 2.84
N TYR A 147 -34.71 20.65 3.22
CA TYR A 147 -36.02 20.23 2.72
C TYR A 147 -37.13 20.74 3.59
#